data_4e62e2ba928c9ee3a1bff0a4815be9d4
#
_entry.id   4e62e2ba928c9ee3a1bff0a4815be9d4
#
_cell.length_a   1.000
_cell.length_b   1.000
_cell.length_c   1.000
_cell.angle_alpha   90.00
_cell.angle_beta   90.00
_cell.angle_gamma   90.00
#
_symmetry.space_group_name_H-M   'P 1'
#
loop_
_entity.id
_entity.type
_entity.pdbx_description
1 polymer ?
#
loop_
_entity_poly.entity_id
_entity_poly.type
_entity_poly.pdbx_seq_one_letter_code
_entity_poly.pdbx_strand_id
1 'polypeptide(L)'
;MSPPQKQPATSVRGEASEEIEVRGHIVDSLLLPKILDRILQLGGSFEILECVIGTRRVDPSRARILVRAESSELLEEILGDLVEHGAAPVRPEDAKLVPADIAGAFPDGFHATTNQRTQVRLRGEWIAVAAQEMDCGIAVDVAAGTARCVAMTDVEVGMPIVVGHAGVRVIPEERPRAVNLFGFMNSNVSSEKPKAVSLHAVADSIRGTRREGKKVLLVGGPAIIHTGSSRHLADLIRGGWIQTLFAGNALATHDIEQAFYDTSLGVSLTRGEATEHGHEHHLRAINTIRRLGGIAQAVEKGVLKSGIMYECIQKGVDVVLAGSIRDDGALPEVITDTLKAQKAMRAALADVGFALLIATALHSIAVGNLLPAWVKVVCVDINPATVTKLSDRGTFQTIGMVTDVEPFLRSLAEELCIED
;
A
#
# COMPACT_ATOMS: atom_id res chain seq x y z
N MET A 1 60.05 33.36 -3.95
CA MET A 1 58.65 32.96 -4.12
C MET A 1 58.09 32.68 -2.74
N SER A 2 57.30 33.64 -2.21
CA SER A 2 56.66 33.52 -0.89
C SER A 2 55.41 32.66 -1.00
N PRO A 3 55.05 31.84 0.00
CA PRO A 3 53.84 31.02 -0.02
C PRO A 3 52.57 31.87 0.07
N PRO A 4 51.44 31.43 -0.49
CA PRO A 4 50.19 32.20 -0.48
C PRO A 4 49.66 32.24 0.95
N GLN A 5 49.36 33.45 1.39
CA GLN A 5 48.68 33.74 2.66
C GLN A 5 47.26 33.15 2.61
N LYS A 6 46.94 32.30 3.58
CA LYS A 6 45.55 31.89 3.87
C LYS A 6 44.75 33.15 4.29
N GLN A 7 43.76 33.50 3.49
CA GLN A 7 42.75 34.45 3.91
C GLN A 7 41.95 33.89 5.10
N PRO A 8 41.63 34.68 6.13
CA PRO A 8 40.78 34.21 7.21
C PRO A 8 39.38 33.98 6.69
N ALA A 9 38.83 32.81 7.03
CA ALA A 9 37.45 32.44 6.76
C ALA A 9 36.51 33.52 7.32
N THR A 10 35.77 34.16 6.44
CA THR A 10 34.66 35.04 6.79
C THR A 10 33.66 34.25 7.61
N SER A 11 33.41 34.59 8.84
CA SER A 11 32.33 34.04 9.68
C SER A 11 31.00 34.34 9.00
N VAL A 12 30.39 33.32 8.34
CA VAL A 12 29.05 33.41 7.79
C VAL A 12 28.07 33.38 8.97
N ARG A 13 27.35 34.45 9.17
CA ARG A 13 26.22 34.52 10.11
C ARG A 13 25.16 33.59 9.61
N GLY A 14 24.78 32.53 10.40
CA GLY A 14 23.55 31.79 10.26
C GLY A 14 23.66 30.36 9.78
N GLU A 15 24.84 29.75 9.67
CA GLU A 15 24.96 28.36 9.28
C GLU A 15 24.41 27.44 10.40
N ALA A 16 23.28 26.81 10.15
CA ALA A 16 22.69 25.83 11.06
C ALA A 16 23.23 24.44 10.71
N SER A 17 23.42 23.57 11.71
CA SER A 17 23.90 22.21 11.49
C SER A 17 23.34 21.23 12.50
N GLU A 18 23.12 19.99 12.06
CA GLU A 18 22.69 18.88 12.90
C GLU A 18 23.36 17.58 12.50
N GLU A 19 23.63 16.74 13.48
CA GLU A 19 24.21 15.42 13.28
C GLU A 19 23.11 14.37 13.24
N ILE A 20 23.07 13.64 12.12
CA ILE A 20 22.12 12.54 11.89
C ILE A 20 22.84 11.20 11.83
N GLU A 21 22.12 10.14 12.14
CA GLU A 21 22.55 8.77 11.98
C GLU A 21 21.59 8.00 11.06
N VAL A 22 22.17 7.19 10.18
CA VAL A 22 21.44 6.27 9.29
C VAL A 22 21.96 4.87 9.55
N ARG A 23 21.07 3.92 9.80
CA ARG A 23 21.40 2.51 10.08
C ARG A 23 20.63 1.56 9.19
N GLY A 24 21.21 0.35 8.97
CA GLY A 24 20.61 -0.73 8.20
C GLY A 24 21.43 -1.12 6.98
N HIS A 25 20.83 -1.69 5.97
CA HIS A 25 21.51 -2.03 4.70
C HIS A 25 21.68 -0.81 3.78
N ILE A 26 22.17 0.32 4.34
CA ILE A 26 22.20 1.65 3.72
C ILE A 26 23.01 1.74 2.43
N VAL A 27 24.00 0.86 2.25
CA VAL A 27 24.82 0.80 1.04
C VAL A 27 24.11 -0.01 -0.05
N ASP A 28 23.56 -1.14 0.30
CA ASP A 28 22.98 -2.11 -0.63
C ASP A 28 21.61 -1.69 -1.16
N SER A 29 20.86 -0.98 -0.34
CA SER A 29 19.57 -0.41 -0.70
C SER A 29 19.71 0.92 -1.45
N LEU A 30 20.95 1.42 -1.66
CA LEU A 30 21.25 2.74 -2.20
C LEU A 30 20.66 3.88 -1.35
N LEU A 31 20.35 3.62 -0.09
CA LEU A 31 19.75 4.60 0.83
C LEU A 31 20.73 5.71 1.17
N LEU A 32 22.01 5.35 1.46
CA LEU A 32 23.04 6.35 1.76
C LEU A 32 23.26 7.31 0.59
N PRO A 33 23.54 6.87 -0.66
CA PRO A 33 23.62 7.77 -1.79
C PRO A 33 22.38 8.66 -1.96
N LYS A 34 21.18 8.10 -1.80
CA LYS A 34 19.93 8.86 -1.89
C LYS A 34 19.85 9.98 -0.86
N ILE A 35 20.20 9.71 0.39
CA ILE A 35 20.23 10.72 1.49
C ILE A 35 21.22 11.83 1.14
N LEU A 36 22.44 11.51 0.70
CA LEU A 36 23.43 12.49 0.33
C LEU A 36 22.98 13.38 -0.84
N ASP A 37 22.39 12.78 -1.86
CA ASP A 37 21.83 13.50 -3.01
C ASP A 37 20.68 14.43 -2.60
N ARG A 38 19.80 13.99 -1.68
CA ARG A 38 18.69 14.82 -1.18
C ARG A 38 19.20 16.06 -0.43
N ILE A 39 20.21 15.92 0.42
CA ILE A 39 20.84 17.07 1.12
C ILE A 39 21.31 18.11 0.10
N LEU A 40 22.02 17.69 -0.95
CA LEU A 40 22.52 18.58 -1.98
C LEU A 40 21.41 19.21 -2.84
N GLN A 41 20.39 18.43 -3.19
CA GLN A 41 19.24 18.90 -3.99
C GLN A 41 18.42 19.97 -3.27
N LEU A 42 18.31 19.87 -1.95
CA LEU A 42 17.62 20.84 -1.11
C LEU A 42 18.49 22.06 -0.75
N GLY A 43 19.74 22.13 -1.26
CA GLY A 43 20.64 23.26 -1.03
C GLY A 43 21.45 23.19 0.25
N GLY A 44 21.46 22.04 0.94
CA GLY A 44 22.33 21.77 2.07
C GLY A 44 23.72 21.31 1.67
N SER A 45 24.58 21.12 2.65
CA SER A 45 25.88 20.49 2.53
C SER A 45 26.05 19.43 3.63
N PHE A 46 26.97 18.50 3.44
CA PHE A 46 27.20 17.43 4.40
C PHE A 46 28.66 17.10 4.61
N GLU A 47 28.95 16.49 5.76
CA GLU A 47 30.21 15.87 6.08
C GLU A 47 29.96 14.49 6.69
N ILE A 48 30.55 13.46 6.14
CA ILE A 48 30.47 12.11 6.71
C ILE A 48 31.46 12.02 7.87
N LEU A 49 30.94 11.96 9.09
CA LEU A 49 31.76 11.88 10.31
C LEU A 49 32.24 10.45 10.55
N GLU A 50 31.41 9.48 10.29
CA GLU A 50 31.69 8.05 10.46
C GLU A 50 30.89 7.24 9.45
N CYS A 51 31.50 6.20 8.89
CA CYS A 51 30.82 5.21 8.06
C CYS A 51 31.39 3.83 8.36
N VAL A 52 30.54 2.97 8.93
CA VAL A 52 30.87 1.57 9.23
C VAL A 52 30.04 0.68 8.34
N ILE A 53 30.70 -0.09 7.47
CA ILE A 53 30.03 -0.97 6.53
C ILE A 53 30.07 -2.40 7.09
N GLY A 54 28.90 -3.06 7.14
CA GLY A 54 28.78 -4.46 7.53
C GLY A 54 29.57 -5.37 6.58
N THR A 55 30.32 -6.31 7.14
CA THR A 55 31.20 -7.20 6.36
C THR A 55 30.48 -8.41 5.77
N ARG A 56 29.37 -8.82 6.37
CA ARG A 56 28.51 -9.90 5.90
C ARG A 56 27.18 -9.33 5.37
N ARG A 57 26.51 -10.08 4.52
CA ARG A 57 25.22 -9.68 3.94
C ARG A 57 24.10 -9.41 4.97
N VAL A 58 24.24 -9.95 6.18
CA VAL A 58 23.28 -9.78 7.28
C VAL A 58 23.70 -8.69 8.26
N ASP A 59 24.93 -8.17 8.14
CA ASP A 59 25.44 -7.17 9.06
C ASP A 59 24.92 -5.78 8.65
N PRO A 60 24.29 -5.01 9.54
CA PRO A 60 23.88 -3.66 9.24
C PRO A 60 25.10 -2.74 9.09
N SER A 61 24.97 -1.75 8.24
CA SER A 61 25.88 -0.64 8.10
C SER A 61 25.36 0.58 8.88
N ARG A 62 26.24 1.52 9.24
CA ARG A 62 25.90 2.73 9.93
C ARG A 62 26.68 3.92 9.35
N ALA A 63 26.02 5.04 9.15
CA ALA A 63 26.67 6.28 8.79
C ALA A 63 26.22 7.40 9.75
N ARG A 64 27.15 8.24 10.22
CA ARG A 64 26.91 9.49 10.93
C ARG A 64 27.32 10.63 10.02
N ILE A 65 26.39 11.56 9.82
CA ILE A 65 26.51 12.63 8.84
C ILE A 65 26.18 13.95 9.54
N LEU A 66 27.05 14.94 9.40
CA LEU A 66 26.77 16.31 9.79
C LEU A 66 26.15 17.03 8.60
N VAL A 67 24.89 17.43 8.74
CA VAL A 67 24.15 18.23 7.75
C VAL A 67 24.28 19.70 8.10
N ARG A 68 24.52 20.54 7.10
CA ARG A 68 24.61 22.00 7.25
C ARG A 68 23.70 22.70 6.25
N ALA A 69 23.10 23.80 6.67
CA ALA A 69 22.25 24.65 5.83
C ALA A 69 22.49 26.13 6.16
N GLU A 70 22.15 27.01 5.21
CA GLU A 70 22.32 28.47 5.35
C GLU A 70 21.38 29.08 6.38
N SER A 71 20.28 28.42 6.76
CA SER A 71 19.35 28.84 7.80
C SER A 71 18.81 27.66 8.60
N SER A 72 18.23 27.93 9.77
CA SER A 72 17.56 26.92 10.59
C SER A 72 16.32 26.37 9.90
N GLU A 73 15.57 27.20 9.18
CA GLU A 73 14.37 26.81 8.45
C GLU A 73 14.70 25.81 7.32
N LEU A 74 15.78 26.08 6.56
CA LEU A 74 16.25 25.17 5.52
C LEU A 74 16.77 23.86 6.12
N LEU A 75 17.46 23.92 7.26
CA LEU A 75 17.91 22.73 7.96
C LEU A 75 16.73 21.87 8.39
N GLU A 76 15.70 22.47 8.97
CA GLU A 76 14.46 21.78 9.36
C GLU A 76 13.77 21.09 8.16
N GLU A 77 13.71 21.77 7.00
CA GLU A 77 13.15 21.20 5.77
C GLU A 77 13.96 19.99 5.31
N ILE A 78 15.29 20.11 5.26
CA ILE A 78 16.18 19.00 4.90
C ILE A 78 16.00 17.82 5.86
N LEU A 79 16.04 18.07 7.16
CA LEU A 79 15.91 17.02 8.17
C LEU A 79 14.54 16.32 8.10
N GLY A 80 13.47 17.07 7.84
CA GLY A 80 12.14 16.53 7.62
C GLY A 80 12.09 15.52 6.47
N ASP A 81 12.68 15.86 5.32
CA ASP A 81 12.80 14.95 4.16
C ASP A 81 13.66 13.72 4.49
N LEU A 82 14.77 13.91 5.21
CA LEU A 82 15.69 12.82 5.52
C LEU A 82 15.11 11.80 6.52
N VAL A 83 14.23 12.23 7.43
CA VAL A 83 13.53 11.32 8.37
C VAL A 83 12.67 10.31 7.61
N GLU A 84 12.00 10.70 6.54
CA GLU A 84 11.23 9.77 5.69
C GLU A 84 12.10 8.67 5.06
N HIS A 85 13.40 8.93 4.92
CA HIS A 85 14.40 8.00 4.43
C HIS A 85 15.14 7.24 5.55
N GLY A 86 14.66 7.34 6.79
CA GLY A 86 15.23 6.60 7.92
C GLY A 86 16.46 7.24 8.58
N ALA A 87 16.77 8.49 8.25
CA ALA A 87 17.73 9.26 9.02
C ALA A 87 17.12 9.69 10.38
N ALA A 88 17.91 9.65 11.43
CA ALA A 88 17.47 10.08 12.76
C ALA A 88 18.51 11.01 13.39
N PRO A 89 18.10 12.06 14.12
CA PRO A 89 19.01 12.86 14.90
C PRO A 89 19.78 12.02 15.92
N VAL A 90 21.08 12.30 16.09
CA VAL A 90 21.92 11.58 17.07
C VAL A 90 21.48 11.90 18.51
N ARG A 91 20.89 13.08 18.72
CA ARG A 91 20.33 13.51 20.01
C ARG A 91 18.84 13.78 19.84
N PRO A 92 18.00 12.73 19.92
CA PRO A 92 16.59 12.89 19.67
C PRO A 92 15.91 13.62 20.82
N GLU A 93 15.10 14.60 20.49
CA GLU A 93 14.16 15.26 21.38
C GLU A 93 12.82 14.53 21.42
N ASP A 94 11.92 14.87 22.33
CA ASP A 94 10.56 14.39 22.30
C ASP A 94 9.76 15.08 21.19
N ALA A 95 8.78 14.38 20.62
CA ALA A 95 7.95 14.91 19.55
C ALA A 95 7.15 16.13 20.02
N LYS A 96 7.12 17.13 19.17
CA LYS A 96 6.29 18.32 19.39
C LYS A 96 4.83 17.98 19.04
N LEU A 97 3.94 18.25 19.98
CA LEU A 97 2.51 17.99 19.82
C LEU A 97 1.76 19.32 19.76
N VAL A 98 0.89 19.47 18.76
CA VAL A 98 0.00 20.62 18.64
C VAL A 98 -1.44 20.08 18.58
N PRO A 99 -2.36 20.56 19.44
CA PRO A 99 -3.75 20.17 19.37
C PRO A 99 -4.39 20.72 18.07
N ALA A 100 -5.14 19.89 17.36
CA ALA A 100 -5.90 20.32 16.19
C ALA A 100 -6.95 21.38 16.62
N ASP A 101 -7.02 22.46 15.89
CA ASP A 101 -7.94 23.58 16.14
C ASP A 101 -9.23 23.45 15.32
N ILE A 102 -9.20 22.72 14.22
CA ILE A 102 -10.31 22.51 13.29
C ILE A 102 -10.52 21.01 13.07
N ALA A 103 -11.77 20.55 13.17
CA ALA A 103 -12.12 19.18 12.81
C ALA A 103 -11.89 18.92 11.31
N GLY A 104 -11.27 17.81 10.99
CA GLY A 104 -10.95 17.45 9.61
C GLY A 104 -9.77 18.20 9.01
N ALA A 105 -8.91 18.84 9.83
CA ALA A 105 -7.68 19.49 9.40
C ALA A 105 -6.55 19.23 10.38
N PHE A 106 -5.33 19.08 9.85
CA PHE A 106 -4.13 19.02 10.68
C PHE A 106 -3.61 20.42 11.00
N PRO A 107 -2.95 20.60 12.15
CA PRO A 107 -2.19 21.82 12.44
C PRO A 107 -1.10 22.07 11.40
N ASP A 108 -0.74 23.34 11.19
CA ASP A 108 0.37 23.69 10.29
C ASP A 108 1.67 23.00 10.72
N GLY A 109 2.43 22.52 9.74
CA GLY A 109 3.68 21.80 9.97
C GLY A 109 3.50 20.38 10.53
N PHE A 110 2.31 19.77 10.43
CA PHE A 110 2.10 18.39 10.83
C PHE A 110 3.08 17.43 10.12
N HIS A 111 3.44 16.35 10.79
CA HIS A 111 4.25 15.29 10.19
C HIS A 111 3.35 14.40 9.34
N ALA A 112 3.61 14.40 8.01
CA ALA A 112 2.94 13.50 7.07
C ALA A 112 3.55 12.10 7.14
N THR A 113 2.71 11.08 7.25
CA THR A 113 3.18 9.70 7.35
C THR A 113 3.52 9.10 5.99
N THR A 114 4.52 8.23 5.98
CA THR A 114 4.76 7.26 4.91
C THR A 114 4.12 5.91 5.29
N ASN A 115 4.18 4.94 4.40
CA ASN A 115 3.77 3.55 4.70
C ASN A 115 4.81 2.77 5.52
N GLN A 116 5.98 3.36 5.84
CA GLN A 116 7.06 2.73 6.61
C GLN A 116 6.75 2.73 8.11
N ARG A 117 7.32 1.74 8.83
CA ARG A 117 7.21 1.71 10.29
C ARG A 117 7.71 3.02 10.89
N THR A 118 6.88 3.63 11.72
CA THR A 118 7.19 4.91 12.33
C THR A 118 7.13 4.78 13.85
N GLN A 119 8.01 5.49 14.53
CA GLN A 119 8.02 5.65 15.97
C GLN A 119 8.04 7.12 16.34
N VAL A 120 7.38 7.46 17.44
CA VAL A 120 7.35 8.80 18.01
C VAL A 120 7.98 8.74 19.39
N ARG A 121 8.84 9.69 19.71
CA ARG A 121 9.45 9.82 21.02
C ARG A 121 8.56 10.63 21.96
N LEU A 122 8.21 10.05 23.09
CA LEU A 122 7.34 10.64 24.09
C LEU A 122 7.91 10.37 25.48
N ARG A 123 8.16 11.40 26.27
CA ARG A 123 8.75 11.31 27.63
C ARG A 123 10.06 10.51 27.67
N GLY A 124 10.88 10.66 26.64
CA GLY A 124 12.16 9.97 26.53
C GLY A 124 12.11 8.57 25.94
N GLU A 125 10.93 8.01 25.68
CA GLU A 125 10.74 6.65 25.16
C GLU A 125 10.22 6.66 23.71
N TRP A 126 10.61 5.67 22.90
CA TRP A 126 10.14 5.47 21.54
C TRP A 126 8.90 4.60 21.51
N ILE A 127 7.79 5.13 21.01
CA ILE A 127 6.49 4.48 20.91
C ILE A 127 6.20 4.18 19.46
N ALA A 128 5.81 2.93 19.14
CA ALA A 128 5.41 2.56 17.79
C ALA A 128 4.09 3.23 17.40
N VAL A 129 4.03 3.73 16.17
CA VAL A 129 2.80 4.28 15.58
C VAL A 129 1.95 3.14 15.04
N ALA A 130 0.73 3.02 15.56
CA ALA A 130 -0.24 2.04 15.10
C ALA A 130 -0.97 2.48 13.82
N ALA A 131 -1.65 1.55 13.16
CA ALA A 131 -2.44 1.79 11.94
C ALA A 131 -1.65 2.52 10.85
N GLN A 132 -0.42 2.04 10.58
CA GLN A 132 0.48 2.67 9.64
C GLN A 132 -0.09 2.68 8.22
N GLU A 133 -0.26 3.86 7.66
CA GLU A 133 -0.63 4.11 6.26
C GLU A 133 0.03 5.43 5.78
N MET A 134 0.06 5.62 4.47
CA MET A 134 0.60 6.82 3.82
C MET A 134 -0.39 7.99 3.87
N ASP A 135 0.11 9.21 3.75
CA ASP A 135 -0.69 10.44 3.60
C ASP A 135 -1.61 10.74 4.81
N CYS A 136 -1.19 10.38 6.00
CA CYS A 136 -1.87 10.63 7.28
C CYS A 136 -1.07 11.58 8.18
N GLY A 137 -1.67 12.02 9.26
CA GLY A 137 -0.96 12.60 10.41
C GLY A 137 -0.76 11.55 11.51
N ILE A 138 -0.01 11.92 12.55
CA ILE A 138 0.17 11.08 13.73
C ILE A 138 -0.54 11.72 14.91
N ALA A 139 -1.56 11.04 15.44
CA ALA A 139 -2.22 11.41 16.68
C ALA A 139 -1.59 10.69 17.89
N VAL A 140 -1.42 11.40 19.00
CA VAL A 140 -0.81 10.88 20.22
C VAL A 140 -1.81 10.95 21.37
N ASP A 141 -2.07 9.84 22.03
CA ASP A 141 -2.72 9.83 23.34
C ASP A 141 -1.62 9.91 24.42
N VAL A 142 -1.43 11.11 24.95
CA VAL A 142 -0.39 11.39 25.94
C VAL A 142 -0.66 10.66 27.27
N ALA A 143 -1.92 10.44 27.62
CA ALA A 143 -2.30 9.77 28.85
C ALA A 143 -2.08 8.24 28.75
N ALA A 144 -2.49 7.65 27.66
CA ALA A 144 -2.30 6.21 27.38
C ALA A 144 -0.87 5.88 26.94
N GLY A 145 -0.05 6.87 26.52
CA GLY A 145 1.28 6.65 25.97
C GLY A 145 1.23 5.89 24.63
N THR A 146 0.26 6.20 23.76
CA THR A 146 0.08 5.52 22.47
C THR A 146 0.07 6.53 21.31
N ALA A 147 0.48 6.08 20.12
CA ALA A 147 0.44 6.87 18.90
C ALA A 147 -0.18 6.06 17.76
N ARG A 148 -0.89 6.71 16.84
CA ARG A 148 -1.49 6.08 15.67
C ARG A 148 -1.54 7.02 14.47
N CYS A 149 -1.51 6.48 13.28
CA CYS A 149 -1.90 7.23 12.08
C CYS A 149 -3.37 7.62 12.16
N VAL A 150 -3.68 8.82 11.70
CA VAL A 150 -5.04 9.34 11.61
C VAL A 150 -5.23 9.99 10.24
N ALA A 151 -6.30 9.59 9.55
CA ALA A 151 -6.68 10.26 8.31
C ALA A 151 -7.20 11.68 8.62
N MET A 152 -6.98 12.62 7.69
CA MET A 152 -7.42 14.02 7.88
C MET A 152 -8.90 14.13 8.25
N THR A 153 -9.76 13.33 7.62
CA THR A 153 -11.22 13.31 7.88
C THR A 153 -11.61 12.83 9.28
N ASP A 154 -10.72 12.15 9.98
CA ASP A 154 -10.95 11.61 11.32
C ASP A 154 -10.28 12.46 12.42
N VAL A 155 -9.75 13.64 12.06
CA VAL A 155 -9.18 14.60 13.02
C VAL A 155 -10.29 15.30 13.78
N GLU A 156 -10.21 15.28 15.10
CA GLU A 156 -11.13 15.98 16.01
C GLU A 156 -10.44 17.19 16.65
N VAL A 157 -11.23 18.22 16.98
CA VAL A 157 -10.70 19.40 17.70
C VAL A 157 -10.10 19.00 19.05
N GLY A 158 -8.91 19.48 19.32
CA GLY A 158 -8.16 19.16 20.54
C GLY A 158 -7.30 17.89 20.43
N MET A 159 -7.37 17.12 19.33
CA MET A 159 -6.54 15.95 19.13
C MET A 159 -5.06 16.34 19.02
N PRO A 160 -4.16 15.81 19.89
CA PRO A 160 -2.73 16.12 19.81
C PRO A 160 -2.11 15.48 18.58
N ILE A 161 -1.61 16.30 17.67
CA ILE A 161 -0.98 15.90 16.40
C ILE A 161 0.52 16.19 16.46
N VAL A 162 1.33 15.27 15.97
CA VAL A 162 2.78 15.46 15.83
C VAL A 162 3.07 16.47 14.74
N VAL A 163 3.90 17.48 15.06
CA VAL A 163 4.35 18.50 14.10
C VAL A 163 5.87 18.49 13.99
N GLY A 164 6.38 18.79 12.78
CA GLY A 164 7.79 18.75 12.47
C GLY A 164 8.37 17.33 12.42
N HIS A 165 9.69 17.24 12.43
CA HIS A 165 10.43 15.98 12.36
C HIS A 165 11.04 15.57 13.73
N ALA A 166 11.14 16.51 14.68
CA ALA A 166 11.71 16.23 15.99
C ALA A 166 10.94 15.14 16.72
N GLY A 167 11.65 14.17 17.27
CA GLY A 167 11.04 13.03 17.96
C GLY A 167 10.25 12.07 17.07
N VAL A 168 10.46 12.11 15.77
CA VAL A 168 9.93 11.11 14.81
C VAL A 168 11.09 10.29 14.25
N ARG A 169 10.87 8.99 14.12
CA ARG A 169 11.82 8.07 13.49
C ARG A 169 11.08 7.10 12.57
N VAL A 170 11.44 7.15 11.29
CA VAL A 170 10.96 6.20 10.29
C VAL A 170 11.97 5.05 10.17
N ILE A 171 11.49 3.83 10.13
CA ILE A 171 12.29 2.61 10.03
C ILE A 171 11.96 1.98 8.66
N PRO A 172 12.79 2.21 7.63
CA PRO A 172 12.57 1.64 6.32
C PRO A 172 12.61 0.10 6.38
N GLU A 173 11.70 -0.56 5.65
CA GLU A 173 11.72 -2.01 5.52
C GLU A 173 13.01 -2.44 4.81
N GLU A 174 13.83 -3.22 5.52
CA GLU A 174 15.05 -3.77 4.97
C GLU A 174 14.73 -4.94 4.05
N ARG A 175 15.28 -4.92 2.84
CA ARG A 175 15.24 -6.08 1.94
C ARG A 175 16.40 -7.02 2.31
N PRO A 176 16.17 -8.21 2.87
CA PRO A 176 17.24 -9.17 3.08
C PRO A 176 17.88 -9.51 1.74
N ARG A 177 19.18 -9.30 1.57
CA ARG A 177 19.94 -9.71 0.37
C ARG A 177 19.79 -11.20 0.04
N ALA A 178 19.51 -12.03 1.05
CA ALA A 178 19.42 -13.48 0.90
C ALA A 178 18.09 -13.95 0.27
N VAL A 179 17.05 -13.11 0.24
CA VAL A 179 15.72 -13.44 -0.31
C VAL A 179 15.48 -12.64 -1.59
N ASN A 180 16.47 -12.60 -2.46
CA ASN A 180 16.35 -12.00 -3.79
C ASN A 180 15.74 -12.99 -4.81
N LEU A 181 14.71 -13.75 -4.42
CA LEU A 181 13.81 -14.35 -5.41
C LEU A 181 13.21 -13.27 -6.33
N PHE A 182 13.13 -12.03 -5.82
CA PHE A 182 12.65 -10.86 -6.56
C PHE A 182 13.74 -9.83 -6.92
N GLY A 183 15.00 -10.02 -6.51
CA GLY A 183 16.09 -9.05 -6.75
C GLY A 183 16.47 -8.91 -8.23
N PHE A 184 16.23 -9.94 -9.05
CA PHE A 184 16.36 -9.85 -10.50
C PHE A 184 15.13 -9.17 -11.15
N MET A 185 14.08 -8.88 -10.38
CA MET A 185 12.86 -8.19 -10.82
C MET A 185 12.93 -6.67 -10.63
N ASN A 186 14.10 -6.12 -10.27
CA ASN A 186 14.33 -4.68 -10.10
C ASN A 186 14.28 -3.83 -11.39
N SER A 187 14.02 -4.43 -12.55
CA SER A 187 13.56 -3.67 -13.71
C SER A 187 12.03 -3.54 -13.61
N ASN A 188 11.56 -2.34 -13.40
CA ASN A 188 10.19 -1.97 -13.01
C ASN A 188 9.06 -2.44 -13.93
N VAL A 189 9.34 -2.95 -15.11
CA VAL A 189 8.37 -3.60 -16.01
C VAL A 189 9.16 -4.51 -16.95
N SER A 190 9.06 -5.81 -16.84
CA SER A 190 9.70 -6.74 -17.78
C SER A 190 8.68 -7.67 -18.41
N SER A 191 8.44 -7.48 -19.70
CA SER A 191 7.73 -8.41 -20.56
C SER A 191 8.57 -9.65 -20.95
N GLU A 192 9.87 -9.65 -20.63
CA GLU A 192 10.84 -10.67 -21.11
C GLU A 192 11.17 -11.76 -20.09
N LYS A 193 10.69 -11.65 -18.84
CA LYS A 193 10.97 -12.65 -17.80
C LYS A 193 10.04 -13.87 -17.92
N PRO A 194 10.52 -15.08 -17.58
CA PRO A 194 9.67 -16.27 -17.57
C PRO A 194 8.49 -16.07 -16.61
N LYS A 195 7.28 -15.92 -17.15
CA LYS A 195 6.05 -15.69 -16.37
C LYS A 195 5.82 -16.77 -15.31
N ALA A 196 6.20 -18.02 -15.62
CA ALA A 196 6.08 -19.16 -14.70
C ALA A 196 6.88 -18.97 -13.39
N VAL A 197 8.14 -18.44 -13.46
CA VAL A 197 8.95 -18.22 -12.26
C VAL A 197 8.36 -17.16 -11.36
N SER A 198 7.81 -16.10 -11.96
CA SER A 198 7.15 -15.04 -11.21
C SER A 198 5.85 -15.53 -10.56
N LEU A 199 5.09 -16.36 -11.25
CA LEU A 199 3.85 -16.95 -10.75
C LEU A 199 4.12 -17.88 -9.56
N HIS A 200 5.09 -18.77 -9.66
CA HIS A 200 5.50 -19.66 -8.57
C HIS A 200 5.87 -18.87 -7.31
N ALA A 201 6.65 -17.79 -7.45
CA ALA A 201 7.00 -16.93 -6.34
C ALA A 201 5.79 -16.21 -5.71
N VAL A 202 4.77 -15.87 -6.50
CA VAL A 202 3.49 -15.33 -6.00
C VAL A 202 2.76 -16.40 -5.19
N ALA A 203 2.63 -17.62 -5.72
CA ALA A 203 1.99 -18.73 -5.03
C ALA A 203 2.69 -19.06 -3.71
N ASP A 204 4.02 -19.13 -3.70
CA ASP A 204 4.81 -19.34 -2.47
C ASP A 204 4.61 -18.23 -1.44
N SER A 205 4.50 -16.98 -1.88
CA SER A 205 4.22 -15.85 -0.99
C SER A 205 2.82 -15.97 -0.36
N ILE A 206 1.83 -16.39 -1.14
CA ILE A 206 0.46 -16.67 -0.64
C ILE A 206 0.49 -17.81 0.38
N ARG A 207 1.13 -18.94 0.06
CA ARG A 207 1.30 -20.08 0.98
C ARG A 207 2.00 -19.64 2.28
N GLY A 208 3.09 -18.86 2.16
CA GLY A 208 3.83 -18.31 3.30
C GLY A 208 2.95 -17.44 4.20
N THR A 209 2.22 -16.51 3.61
CA THR A 209 1.29 -15.62 4.32
C THR A 209 0.23 -16.42 5.08
N ARG A 210 -0.32 -17.46 4.47
CA ARG A 210 -1.31 -18.35 5.11
C ARG A 210 -0.71 -19.16 6.27
N ARG A 211 0.54 -19.65 6.12
CA ARG A 211 1.26 -20.35 7.19
C ARG A 211 1.53 -19.45 8.40
N GLU A 212 1.73 -18.14 8.16
CA GLU A 212 1.88 -17.14 9.22
C GLU A 212 0.54 -16.76 9.90
N GLY A 213 -0.58 -17.33 9.47
CA GLY A 213 -1.91 -17.01 9.99
C GLY A 213 -2.45 -15.66 9.54
N LYS A 214 -1.80 -15.03 8.53
CA LYS A 214 -2.21 -13.74 7.98
C LYS A 214 -3.20 -13.90 6.83
N LYS A 215 -3.92 -12.81 6.54
CA LYS A 215 -4.90 -12.74 5.46
C LYS A 215 -4.24 -12.39 4.12
N VAL A 216 -4.81 -12.94 3.05
CA VAL A 216 -4.56 -12.55 1.66
C VAL A 216 -5.71 -11.67 1.19
N LEU A 217 -5.40 -10.45 0.78
CA LEU A 217 -6.32 -9.50 0.18
C LEU A 217 -6.27 -9.62 -1.34
N LEU A 218 -7.44 -9.62 -1.97
CA LEU A 218 -7.58 -9.39 -3.41
C LEU A 218 -8.34 -8.08 -3.65
N VAL A 219 -7.78 -7.21 -4.50
CA VAL A 219 -8.44 -6.00 -5.01
C VAL A 219 -8.73 -6.25 -6.49
N GLY A 220 -10.00 -6.38 -6.84
CA GLY A 220 -10.41 -6.84 -8.16
C GLY A 220 -11.22 -5.84 -8.97
N GLY A 221 -10.91 -5.77 -10.27
CA GLY A 221 -11.70 -5.01 -11.25
C GLY A 221 -12.63 -5.89 -12.09
N PRO A 222 -13.62 -5.29 -12.77
CA PRO A 222 -14.63 -6.02 -13.54
C PRO A 222 -14.05 -6.80 -14.74
N ALA A 223 -12.84 -6.45 -15.21
CA ALA A 223 -12.17 -7.20 -16.27
C ALA A 223 -11.93 -8.67 -15.89
N ILE A 224 -11.87 -9.02 -14.60
CA ILE A 224 -11.84 -10.42 -14.14
C ILE A 224 -13.03 -11.21 -14.71
N ILE A 225 -14.21 -10.59 -14.75
CA ILE A 225 -15.43 -11.22 -15.29
C ILE A 225 -15.39 -11.22 -16.82
N HIS A 226 -15.10 -10.06 -17.41
CA HIS A 226 -15.14 -9.87 -18.87
C HIS A 226 -14.15 -10.77 -19.63
N THR A 227 -13.03 -11.13 -19.01
CA THR A 227 -12.02 -12.05 -19.57
C THR A 227 -12.36 -13.53 -19.34
N GLY A 228 -13.47 -13.85 -18.65
CA GLY A 228 -13.84 -15.22 -18.31
C GLY A 228 -13.04 -15.82 -17.14
N SER A 229 -12.35 -14.98 -16.35
CA SER A 229 -11.48 -15.42 -15.26
C SER A 229 -12.22 -15.64 -13.95
N SER A 230 -13.52 -15.33 -13.87
CA SER A 230 -14.31 -15.41 -12.63
C SER A 230 -14.26 -16.79 -11.97
N ARG A 231 -14.27 -17.88 -12.77
CA ARG A 231 -14.18 -19.25 -12.26
C ARG A 231 -12.88 -19.50 -11.50
N HIS A 232 -11.75 -19.00 -12.00
CA HIS A 232 -10.44 -19.21 -11.37
C HIS A 232 -10.33 -18.44 -10.04
N LEU A 233 -10.90 -17.23 -9.99
CA LEU A 233 -10.98 -16.49 -8.73
C LEU A 233 -11.94 -17.17 -7.74
N ALA A 234 -13.08 -17.67 -8.20
CA ALA A 234 -14.01 -18.45 -7.37
C ALA A 234 -13.33 -19.70 -6.79
N ASP A 235 -12.51 -20.42 -7.59
CA ASP A 235 -11.75 -21.59 -7.12
C ASP A 235 -10.72 -21.21 -6.04
N LEU A 236 -9.99 -20.09 -6.21
CA LEU A 236 -9.07 -19.58 -5.19
C LEU A 236 -9.79 -19.23 -3.88
N ILE A 237 -10.98 -18.63 -3.96
CA ILE A 237 -11.80 -18.32 -2.79
C ILE A 237 -12.30 -19.61 -2.13
N ARG A 238 -12.81 -20.56 -2.93
CA ARG A 238 -13.29 -21.88 -2.47
C ARG A 238 -12.19 -22.67 -1.76
N GLY A 239 -10.96 -22.61 -2.29
CA GLY A 239 -9.76 -23.19 -1.68
C GLY A 239 -9.27 -22.46 -0.44
N GLY A 240 -9.89 -21.34 -0.05
CA GLY A 240 -9.53 -20.58 1.13
C GLY A 240 -8.23 -19.78 0.99
N TRP A 241 -7.81 -19.49 -0.25
CA TRP A 241 -6.61 -18.72 -0.52
C TRP A 241 -6.80 -17.20 -0.39
N ILE A 242 -8.05 -16.72 -0.48
CA ILE A 242 -8.43 -15.30 -0.37
C ILE A 242 -9.36 -15.14 0.84
N GLN A 243 -9.03 -14.25 1.78
CA GLN A 243 -9.83 -13.98 2.98
C GLN A 243 -10.48 -12.61 2.96
N THR A 244 -9.99 -11.69 2.10
CA THR A 244 -10.51 -10.33 1.98
C THR A 244 -10.62 -9.95 0.52
N LEU A 245 -11.74 -9.37 0.11
CA LEU A 245 -11.99 -8.90 -1.26
C LEU A 245 -12.43 -7.45 -1.24
N PHE A 246 -11.68 -6.59 -1.93
CA PHE A 246 -12.10 -5.22 -2.24
C PHE A 246 -12.43 -5.11 -3.72
N ALA A 247 -13.59 -4.57 -4.02
CA ALA A 247 -14.04 -4.39 -5.40
C ALA A 247 -15.00 -3.21 -5.53
N GLY A 248 -15.34 -2.88 -6.76
CA GLY A 248 -16.43 -1.96 -7.07
C GLY A 248 -17.75 -2.70 -7.28
N ASN A 249 -18.85 -1.94 -7.32
CA ASN A 249 -20.16 -2.45 -7.70
C ASN A 249 -20.11 -3.25 -9.02
N ALA A 250 -19.33 -2.79 -9.99
CA ALA A 250 -19.25 -3.41 -11.32
C ALA A 250 -18.74 -4.86 -11.28
N LEU A 251 -17.70 -5.19 -10.47
CA LEU A 251 -17.23 -6.58 -10.36
C LEU A 251 -18.36 -7.47 -9.82
N ALA A 252 -18.98 -7.09 -8.70
CA ALA A 252 -20.03 -7.88 -8.07
C ALA A 252 -21.27 -8.02 -8.97
N THR A 253 -21.66 -6.92 -9.63
CA THR A 253 -22.81 -6.93 -10.56
C THR A 253 -22.59 -7.87 -11.74
N HIS A 254 -21.43 -7.79 -12.40
CA HIS A 254 -21.16 -8.64 -13.57
C HIS A 254 -20.90 -10.10 -13.19
N ASP A 255 -20.37 -10.38 -11.99
CA ASP A 255 -20.31 -11.75 -11.47
C ASP A 255 -21.69 -12.35 -11.27
N ILE A 256 -22.62 -11.60 -10.70
CA ILE A 256 -24.01 -12.03 -10.51
C ILE A 256 -24.74 -12.11 -11.85
N GLU A 257 -24.52 -11.17 -12.78
CA GLU A 257 -25.03 -11.24 -14.16
C GLU A 257 -24.60 -12.53 -14.83
N GLN A 258 -23.32 -12.87 -14.73
CA GLN A 258 -22.79 -14.13 -15.28
C GLN A 258 -23.45 -15.34 -14.64
N ALA A 259 -23.65 -15.35 -13.34
CA ALA A 259 -24.28 -16.46 -12.62
C ALA A 259 -25.74 -16.67 -13.01
N PHE A 260 -26.46 -15.61 -13.39
CA PHE A 260 -27.89 -15.69 -13.74
C PHE A 260 -28.13 -15.93 -15.23
N TYR A 261 -27.30 -15.35 -16.10
CA TYR A 261 -27.59 -15.25 -17.55
C TYR A 261 -26.47 -15.78 -18.44
N ASP A 262 -25.33 -16.21 -17.88
CA ASP A 262 -24.12 -16.61 -18.64
C ASP A 262 -23.61 -15.48 -19.57
N THR A 263 -23.84 -14.23 -19.18
CA THR A 263 -23.41 -13.04 -19.93
C THR A 263 -22.57 -12.12 -19.07
N SER A 264 -21.74 -11.29 -19.72
CA SER A 264 -21.09 -10.15 -19.13
C SER A 264 -21.22 -8.98 -20.08
N LEU A 265 -21.73 -7.84 -19.60
CA LEU A 265 -22.11 -6.70 -20.44
C LEU A 265 -23.07 -7.09 -21.59
N GLY A 266 -23.92 -8.07 -21.36
CA GLY A 266 -24.86 -8.57 -22.36
C GLY A 266 -24.27 -9.42 -23.49
N VAL A 267 -22.98 -9.75 -23.41
CA VAL A 267 -22.29 -10.64 -24.33
C VAL A 267 -22.20 -12.03 -23.70
N SER A 268 -22.59 -13.09 -24.43
CA SER A 268 -22.41 -14.46 -23.98
C SER A 268 -20.93 -14.79 -23.87
N LEU A 269 -20.48 -15.21 -22.67
CA LEU A 269 -19.08 -15.59 -22.44
C LEU A 269 -18.69 -16.91 -23.10
N THR A 270 -19.70 -17.73 -23.45
CA THR A 270 -19.50 -19.03 -24.15
C THR A 270 -19.50 -18.88 -25.67
N ARG A 271 -20.28 -17.93 -26.22
CA ARG A 271 -20.46 -17.77 -27.67
C ARG A 271 -19.75 -16.56 -28.24
N GLY A 272 -19.42 -15.57 -27.41
CA GLY A 272 -18.82 -14.31 -27.85
C GLY A 272 -19.77 -13.38 -28.62
N GLU A 273 -21.10 -13.68 -28.60
CA GLU A 273 -22.11 -12.94 -29.32
C GLU A 273 -22.98 -12.11 -28.36
N ALA A 274 -23.46 -10.95 -28.83
CA ALA A 274 -24.45 -10.18 -28.08
C ALA A 274 -25.75 -10.97 -27.97
N THR A 275 -26.28 -11.11 -26.76
CA THR A 275 -27.54 -11.78 -26.51
C THR A 275 -28.71 -10.82 -26.71
N GLU A 276 -29.86 -11.34 -27.13
CA GLU A 276 -31.08 -10.55 -27.21
C GLU A 276 -31.42 -9.99 -25.82
N HIS A 277 -31.69 -8.67 -25.72
CA HIS A 277 -31.85 -7.94 -24.44
C HIS A 277 -30.67 -8.00 -23.50
N GLY A 278 -29.48 -8.39 -23.92
CA GLY A 278 -28.29 -8.51 -23.07
C GLY A 278 -27.91 -7.23 -22.34
N HIS A 279 -28.16 -6.06 -22.94
CA HIS A 279 -27.89 -4.76 -22.33
C HIS A 279 -28.67 -4.50 -21.01
N GLU A 280 -29.75 -5.29 -20.73
CA GLU A 280 -30.50 -5.20 -19.49
C GLU A 280 -30.07 -6.19 -18.41
N HIS A 281 -29.23 -7.18 -18.72
CA HIS A 281 -28.95 -8.31 -17.83
C HIS A 281 -28.32 -7.85 -16.51
N HIS A 282 -27.39 -6.93 -16.54
CA HIS A 282 -26.79 -6.37 -15.32
C HIS A 282 -27.83 -5.63 -14.45
N LEU A 283 -28.74 -4.84 -15.07
CA LEU A 283 -29.84 -4.17 -14.33
C LEU A 283 -30.79 -5.17 -13.73
N ARG A 284 -31.13 -6.25 -14.45
CA ARG A 284 -31.99 -7.34 -13.95
C ARG A 284 -31.32 -8.09 -12.80
N ALA A 285 -30.00 -8.33 -12.88
CA ALA A 285 -29.23 -8.91 -11.78
C ALA A 285 -29.28 -8.03 -10.53
N ILE A 286 -28.98 -6.74 -10.64
CA ILE A 286 -29.06 -5.76 -9.53
C ILE A 286 -30.48 -5.77 -8.95
N ASN A 287 -31.50 -5.65 -9.79
CA ASN A 287 -32.89 -5.60 -9.35
C ASN A 287 -33.30 -6.87 -8.57
N THR A 288 -32.88 -8.04 -9.05
CA THR A 288 -33.14 -9.32 -8.38
C THR A 288 -32.53 -9.35 -6.99
N ILE A 289 -31.25 -8.99 -6.86
CA ILE A 289 -30.55 -8.94 -5.55
C ILE A 289 -31.24 -7.93 -4.61
N ARG A 290 -31.56 -6.72 -5.11
CA ARG A 290 -32.25 -5.69 -4.31
C ARG A 290 -33.60 -6.17 -3.80
N ARG A 291 -34.39 -6.88 -4.64
CA ARG A 291 -35.69 -7.46 -4.26
C ARG A 291 -35.56 -8.58 -3.22
N LEU A 292 -34.45 -9.30 -3.20
CA LEU A 292 -34.16 -10.36 -2.24
C LEU A 292 -33.64 -9.82 -0.90
N GLY A 293 -33.19 -8.57 -0.88
CA GLY A 293 -32.65 -7.90 0.31
C GLY A 293 -31.10 -7.89 0.38
N GLY A 294 -30.42 -8.54 -0.56
CA GLY A 294 -28.97 -8.57 -0.64
C GLY A 294 -28.40 -9.86 -1.20
N ILE A 295 -27.07 -9.88 -1.37
CA ILE A 295 -26.33 -11.01 -1.91
C ILE A 295 -26.42 -12.24 -0.99
N ALA A 296 -26.24 -12.02 0.32
CA ALA A 296 -26.33 -13.10 1.31
C ALA A 296 -27.72 -13.76 1.29
N GLN A 297 -28.79 -12.98 1.22
CA GLN A 297 -30.16 -13.46 1.14
C GLN A 297 -30.43 -14.20 -0.18
N ALA A 298 -29.80 -13.77 -1.28
CA ALA A 298 -29.91 -14.46 -2.57
C ALA A 298 -29.23 -15.83 -2.53
N VAL A 299 -28.11 -15.97 -1.83
CA VAL A 299 -27.43 -17.24 -1.61
C VAL A 299 -28.25 -18.14 -0.68
N GLU A 300 -28.72 -17.63 0.45
CA GLU A 300 -29.55 -18.36 1.42
C GLU A 300 -30.83 -18.93 0.78
N LYS A 301 -31.49 -18.14 -0.07
CA LYS A 301 -32.70 -18.57 -0.81
C LYS A 301 -32.40 -19.45 -2.01
N GLY A 302 -31.15 -19.77 -2.28
CA GLY A 302 -30.72 -20.61 -3.41
C GLY A 302 -30.99 -19.99 -4.78
N VAL A 303 -31.07 -18.67 -4.86
CA VAL A 303 -31.24 -17.93 -6.13
C VAL A 303 -29.85 -17.69 -6.75
N LEU A 304 -28.87 -17.21 -5.98
CA LEU A 304 -27.46 -17.15 -6.40
C LEU A 304 -26.76 -18.44 -5.97
N LYS A 305 -26.22 -19.20 -6.92
CA LYS A 305 -25.66 -20.57 -6.70
C LYS A 305 -24.22 -20.73 -7.15
N SER A 306 -23.63 -19.73 -7.75
CA SER A 306 -22.27 -19.77 -8.29
C SER A 306 -21.71 -18.37 -8.43
N GLY A 307 -20.41 -18.26 -8.71
CA GLY A 307 -19.71 -17.02 -8.92
C GLY A 307 -18.84 -16.61 -7.73
N ILE A 308 -18.11 -15.53 -7.90
CA ILE A 308 -17.19 -14.97 -6.91
C ILE A 308 -17.95 -14.57 -5.64
N MET A 309 -19.06 -13.84 -5.81
CA MET A 309 -19.86 -13.37 -4.69
C MET A 309 -20.51 -14.51 -3.91
N TYR A 310 -20.95 -15.57 -4.61
CA TYR A 310 -21.43 -16.78 -3.99
C TYR A 310 -20.35 -17.42 -3.11
N GLU A 311 -19.15 -17.64 -3.64
CA GLU A 311 -18.06 -18.26 -2.90
C GLU A 311 -17.60 -17.37 -1.73
N CYS A 312 -17.61 -16.05 -1.87
CA CYS A 312 -17.32 -15.12 -0.77
C CYS A 312 -18.28 -15.34 0.41
N ILE A 313 -19.58 -15.46 0.15
CA ILE A 313 -20.58 -15.72 1.20
C ILE A 313 -20.36 -17.11 1.82
N GLN A 314 -20.15 -18.15 1.00
CA GLN A 314 -19.96 -19.51 1.48
C GLN A 314 -18.71 -19.67 2.35
N LYS A 315 -17.65 -18.92 2.05
CA LYS A 315 -16.36 -19.01 2.77
C LYS A 315 -16.18 -17.94 3.85
N GLY A 316 -17.14 -17.03 4.02
CA GLY A 316 -17.04 -15.96 5.00
C GLY A 316 -15.91 -14.97 4.70
N VAL A 317 -15.69 -14.66 3.42
CA VAL A 317 -14.70 -13.68 2.99
C VAL A 317 -15.16 -12.27 3.40
N ASP A 318 -14.26 -11.48 3.95
CA ASP A 318 -14.51 -10.06 4.26
C ASP A 318 -14.60 -9.27 2.95
N VAL A 319 -15.79 -8.84 2.54
CA VAL A 319 -16.01 -8.14 1.28
C VAL A 319 -16.28 -6.67 1.53
N VAL A 320 -15.55 -5.78 0.84
CA VAL A 320 -15.82 -4.34 0.80
C VAL A 320 -16.09 -3.94 -0.65
N LEU A 321 -17.33 -3.56 -0.93
CA LEU A 321 -17.76 -3.05 -2.23
C LEU A 321 -17.89 -1.53 -2.18
N ALA A 322 -17.10 -0.81 -3.00
CA ALA A 322 -17.18 0.64 -3.09
C ALA A 322 -17.98 1.08 -4.32
N GLY A 323 -18.82 2.09 -4.15
CA GLY A 323 -19.60 2.69 -5.21
C GLY A 323 -18.78 3.60 -6.12
N SER A 324 -19.31 3.87 -7.30
CA SER A 324 -18.73 4.73 -8.33
C SER A 324 -19.82 5.59 -8.99
N ILE A 325 -19.42 6.75 -9.51
CA ILE A 325 -20.31 7.60 -10.33
C ILE A 325 -20.74 6.93 -11.65
N ARG A 326 -20.15 5.79 -12.00
CA ARG A 326 -20.49 4.99 -13.19
C ARG A 326 -21.50 3.87 -12.92
N ASP A 327 -21.96 3.71 -11.67
CA ASP A 327 -22.88 2.63 -11.32
C ASP A 327 -24.28 2.92 -11.82
N ASP A 328 -24.86 2.01 -12.59
CA ASP A 328 -26.25 2.10 -13.10
C ASP A 328 -27.29 1.71 -12.03
N GLY A 329 -26.88 1.65 -10.81
CA GLY A 329 -27.59 1.23 -9.60
C GLY A 329 -26.64 0.39 -8.75
N ALA A 330 -26.59 0.70 -7.46
CA ALA A 330 -25.72 -0.03 -6.54
C ALA A 330 -26.45 -1.28 -5.98
N LEU A 331 -25.73 -2.37 -5.81
CA LEU A 331 -26.17 -3.49 -4.98
C LEU A 331 -26.36 -3.03 -3.53
N PRO A 332 -27.18 -3.69 -2.71
CA PRO A 332 -27.45 -3.26 -1.32
C PRO A 332 -26.19 -3.16 -0.46
N GLU A 333 -25.18 -4.01 -0.69
CA GLU A 333 -23.93 -4.07 0.05
C GLU A 333 -22.92 -3.01 -0.36
N VAL A 334 -23.17 -2.27 -1.43
CA VAL A 334 -22.22 -1.28 -1.95
C VAL A 334 -22.25 -0.01 -1.10
N ILE A 335 -21.08 0.37 -0.61
CA ILE A 335 -20.87 1.61 0.13
C ILE A 335 -20.70 2.75 -0.88
N THR A 336 -21.73 3.59 -1.01
CA THR A 336 -21.76 4.69 -1.99
C THR A 336 -21.06 5.96 -1.51
N ASP A 337 -20.82 6.08 -0.21
CA ASP A 337 -20.03 7.15 0.40
C ASP A 337 -18.53 6.74 0.35
N THR A 338 -17.74 7.48 -0.39
CA THR A 338 -16.32 7.15 -0.61
C THR A 338 -15.48 7.19 0.65
N LEU A 339 -15.77 8.09 1.61
CA LEU A 339 -15.04 8.15 2.88
C LEU A 339 -15.40 6.96 3.77
N LYS A 340 -16.68 6.57 3.80
CA LYS A 340 -17.10 5.35 4.51
C LYS A 340 -16.50 4.09 3.89
N ALA A 341 -16.43 4.02 2.55
CA ALA A 341 -15.80 2.91 1.86
C ALA A 341 -14.30 2.81 2.22
N GLN A 342 -13.59 3.92 2.22
CA GLN A 342 -12.19 3.98 2.63
C GLN A 342 -11.99 3.54 4.10
N LYS A 343 -12.87 3.99 4.99
CA LYS A 343 -12.85 3.59 6.40
C LYS A 343 -13.11 2.09 6.59
N ALA A 344 -14.05 1.52 5.83
CA ALA A 344 -14.31 0.08 5.82
C ALA A 344 -13.11 -0.71 5.30
N MET A 345 -12.46 -0.24 4.22
CA MET A 345 -11.23 -0.84 3.71
C MET A 345 -10.11 -0.83 4.76
N ARG A 346 -9.86 0.29 5.46
CA ARG A 346 -8.87 0.35 6.56
C ARG A 346 -9.15 -0.68 7.65
N ALA A 347 -10.41 -0.78 8.06
CA ALA A 347 -10.80 -1.75 9.10
C ALA A 347 -10.55 -3.21 8.67
N ALA A 348 -10.75 -3.53 7.39
CA ALA A 348 -10.56 -4.88 6.85
C ALA A 348 -9.10 -5.24 6.56
N LEU A 349 -8.16 -4.27 6.62
CA LEU A 349 -6.72 -4.51 6.42
C LEU A 349 -6.03 -5.14 7.63
N ALA A 350 -6.69 -5.25 8.77
CA ALA A 350 -6.13 -5.92 9.93
C ALA A 350 -5.68 -7.35 9.54
N ASP A 351 -4.45 -7.70 9.91
CA ASP A 351 -3.83 -9.01 9.67
C ASP A 351 -3.59 -9.36 8.18
N VAL A 352 -3.72 -8.41 7.25
CA VAL A 352 -3.32 -8.62 5.86
C VAL A 352 -1.80 -8.69 5.75
N GLY A 353 -1.28 -9.76 5.17
CA GLY A 353 0.16 -9.96 4.94
C GLY A 353 0.55 -9.97 3.47
N PHE A 354 -0.43 -10.13 2.57
CA PHE A 354 -0.23 -10.17 1.13
C PHE A 354 -1.42 -9.58 0.39
N ALA A 355 -1.18 -8.82 -0.68
CA ALA A 355 -2.22 -8.20 -1.48
C ALA A 355 -2.02 -8.46 -2.98
N LEU A 356 -3.08 -8.94 -3.65
CA LEU A 356 -3.20 -9.05 -5.11
C LEU A 356 -4.07 -7.90 -5.62
N LEU A 357 -3.52 -7.05 -6.48
CA LEU A 357 -4.22 -5.94 -7.11
C LEU A 357 -4.41 -6.28 -8.59
N ILE A 358 -5.64 -6.61 -9.01
CA ILE A 358 -5.91 -7.20 -10.33
C ILE A 358 -6.88 -6.37 -11.13
N ALA A 359 -6.45 -5.87 -12.30
CA ALA A 359 -7.27 -5.23 -13.32
C ALA A 359 -8.14 -4.06 -12.80
N THR A 360 -7.61 -3.26 -11.90
CA THR A 360 -8.27 -2.05 -11.38
C THR A 360 -7.26 -0.99 -11.01
N ALA A 361 -7.15 0.08 -11.80
CA ALA A 361 -6.17 1.12 -11.55
C ALA A 361 -6.51 1.97 -10.31
N LEU A 362 -7.75 2.48 -10.23
CA LEU A 362 -8.15 3.40 -9.15
C LEU A 362 -8.13 2.74 -7.77
N HIS A 363 -8.76 1.56 -7.63
CA HIS A 363 -8.75 0.85 -6.36
C HIS A 363 -7.36 0.36 -5.98
N SER A 364 -6.54 -0.06 -6.94
CA SER A 364 -5.15 -0.47 -6.68
C SER A 364 -4.31 0.68 -6.11
N ILE A 365 -4.44 1.88 -6.67
CA ILE A 365 -3.74 3.08 -6.17
C ILE A 365 -4.25 3.46 -4.78
N ALA A 366 -5.56 3.50 -4.59
CA ALA A 366 -6.16 3.86 -3.31
C ALA A 366 -5.76 2.86 -2.21
N VAL A 367 -5.88 1.57 -2.47
CA VAL A 367 -5.52 0.52 -1.50
C VAL A 367 -4.01 0.46 -1.28
N GLY A 368 -3.19 0.70 -2.32
CA GLY A 368 -1.74 0.79 -2.18
C GLY A 368 -1.29 1.85 -1.15
N ASN A 369 -2.00 2.97 -1.07
CA ASN A 369 -1.73 4.01 -0.06
C ASN A 369 -2.15 3.57 1.37
N LEU A 370 -3.18 2.72 1.49
CA LEU A 370 -3.65 2.21 2.78
C LEU A 370 -2.75 1.08 3.33
N LEU A 371 -2.00 0.40 2.46
CA LEU A 371 -1.20 -0.77 2.85
C LEU A 371 0.13 -0.35 3.50
N PRO A 372 0.45 -0.89 4.69
CA PRO A 372 1.77 -0.73 5.29
C PRO A 372 2.87 -1.36 4.42
N ALA A 373 4.11 -0.84 4.51
CA ALA A 373 5.24 -1.28 3.69
C ALA A 373 5.64 -2.75 3.86
N TRP A 374 5.31 -3.37 4.99
CA TRP A 374 5.58 -4.80 5.22
C TRP A 374 4.60 -5.76 4.57
N VAL A 375 3.48 -5.25 4.00
CA VAL A 375 2.56 -6.07 3.20
C VAL A 375 3.11 -6.22 1.80
N LYS A 376 3.33 -7.47 1.37
CA LYS A 376 3.77 -7.76 0.01
C LYS A 376 2.64 -7.49 -0.97
N VAL A 377 2.92 -6.77 -2.05
CA VAL A 377 1.93 -6.39 -3.05
C VAL A 377 2.31 -6.92 -4.42
N VAL A 378 1.37 -7.55 -5.11
CA VAL A 378 1.49 -7.93 -6.51
C VAL A 378 0.41 -7.20 -7.30
N CYS A 379 0.81 -6.44 -8.31
CA CYS A 379 -0.10 -5.76 -9.23
C CYS A 379 -0.09 -6.46 -10.58
N VAL A 380 -1.26 -6.87 -11.05
CA VAL A 380 -1.48 -7.52 -12.35
C VAL A 380 -2.44 -6.66 -13.17
N ASP A 381 -1.93 -6.07 -14.24
CA ASP A 381 -2.74 -5.26 -15.14
C ASP A 381 -2.18 -5.36 -16.57
N ILE A 382 -3.05 -5.30 -17.56
CA ILE A 382 -2.64 -5.27 -18.97
C ILE A 382 -2.05 -3.88 -19.33
N ASN A 383 -2.43 -2.85 -18.58
CA ASN A 383 -1.94 -1.49 -18.77
C ASN A 383 -0.67 -1.24 -17.94
N PRO A 384 0.50 -1.07 -18.58
CA PRO A 384 1.75 -0.83 -17.86
C PRO A 384 1.74 0.47 -17.03
N ALA A 385 0.91 1.47 -17.39
CA ALA A 385 0.81 2.70 -16.63
C ALA A 385 0.24 2.51 -15.22
N THR A 386 -0.66 1.54 -15.01
CA THR A 386 -1.18 1.18 -13.69
C THR A 386 -0.05 0.65 -12.82
N VAL A 387 0.74 -0.27 -13.37
CA VAL A 387 1.86 -0.91 -12.67
C VAL A 387 2.94 0.12 -12.31
N THR A 388 3.28 1.01 -13.25
CA THR A 388 4.26 2.08 -13.02
C THR A 388 3.82 3.03 -11.93
N LYS A 389 2.57 3.51 -11.97
CA LYS A 389 2.03 4.44 -10.95
C LYS A 389 2.06 3.86 -9.53
N LEU A 390 1.83 2.56 -9.38
CA LEU A 390 1.95 1.89 -8.08
C LEU A 390 3.39 1.80 -7.62
N SER A 391 4.33 1.51 -8.51
CA SER A 391 5.76 1.45 -8.21
C SER A 391 6.32 2.82 -7.80
N ASP A 392 5.88 3.89 -8.46
CA ASP A 392 6.37 5.27 -8.23
C ASP A 392 5.87 5.86 -6.89
N ARG A 393 4.76 5.36 -6.36
CA ARG A 393 4.16 5.86 -5.10
C ARG A 393 4.75 5.24 -3.84
N GLY A 394 5.94 4.64 -3.92
CA GLY A 394 6.69 4.20 -2.75
C GLY A 394 6.23 2.90 -2.10
N THR A 395 5.37 2.12 -2.73
CA THR A 395 5.15 0.74 -2.36
C THR A 395 6.40 -0.07 -2.74
N PHE A 396 7.44 0.05 -1.93
CA PHE A 396 8.78 -0.57 -2.14
C PHE A 396 8.73 -2.08 -2.34
N GLN A 397 7.59 -2.71 -2.13
CA GLN A 397 7.38 -4.16 -2.24
C GLN A 397 6.40 -4.57 -3.34
N THR A 398 6.02 -3.64 -4.24
CA THR A 398 5.11 -3.98 -5.34
C THR A 398 5.85 -4.70 -6.44
N ILE A 399 5.40 -5.91 -6.76
CA ILE A 399 5.77 -6.63 -7.96
C ILE A 399 4.75 -6.28 -9.03
N GLY A 400 5.20 -5.59 -10.06
CA GLY A 400 4.36 -5.28 -11.22
C GLY A 400 4.43 -6.38 -12.28
N MET A 401 3.29 -6.90 -12.69
CA MET A 401 3.17 -7.87 -13.78
C MET A 401 2.26 -7.29 -14.87
N VAL A 402 2.83 -6.94 -16.02
CA VAL A 402 2.06 -6.55 -17.20
C VAL A 402 1.66 -7.81 -17.95
N THR A 403 0.42 -8.24 -17.75
CA THR A 403 -0.12 -9.45 -18.37
C THR A 403 -1.65 -9.43 -18.38
N ASP A 404 -2.23 -10.29 -19.21
CA ASP A 404 -3.66 -10.55 -19.17
C ASP A 404 -4.06 -11.27 -17.89
N VAL A 405 -5.26 -10.99 -17.41
CA VAL A 405 -5.81 -11.50 -16.15
C VAL A 405 -6.12 -12.99 -16.23
N GLU A 406 -6.65 -13.48 -17.37
CA GLU A 406 -7.10 -14.86 -17.50
C GLU A 406 -5.95 -15.85 -17.35
N PRO A 407 -4.85 -15.77 -18.12
CA PRO A 407 -3.76 -16.72 -17.96
C PRO A 407 -3.09 -16.61 -16.59
N PHE A 408 -3.07 -15.43 -15.97
CA PHE A 408 -2.54 -15.27 -14.63
C PHE A 408 -3.38 -15.98 -13.58
N LEU A 409 -4.69 -15.71 -13.52
CA LEU A 409 -5.59 -16.31 -12.52
C LEU A 409 -5.74 -17.81 -12.71
N ARG A 410 -5.80 -18.27 -13.96
CA ARG A 410 -5.84 -19.71 -14.27
C ARG A 410 -4.61 -20.42 -13.71
N SER A 411 -3.42 -19.96 -14.09
CA SER A 411 -2.19 -20.61 -13.66
C SER A 411 -1.98 -20.52 -12.16
N LEU A 412 -2.41 -19.42 -11.52
CA LEU A 412 -2.35 -19.28 -10.06
C LEU A 412 -3.30 -20.25 -9.35
N ALA A 413 -4.53 -20.43 -9.89
CA ALA A 413 -5.48 -21.39 -9.36
C ALA A 413 -5.00 -22.83 -9.55
N GLU A 414 -4.46 -23.16 -10.73
CA GLU A 414 -3.84 -24.46 -10.99
C GLU A 414 -2.73 -24.76 -9.99
N GLU A 415 -1.84 -23.80 -9.71
CA GLU A 415 -0.73 -24.02 -8.80
C GLU A 415 -1.14 -24.11 -7.32
N LEU A 416 -2.14 -23.34 -6.90
CA LEU A 416 -2.58 -23.33 -5.50
C LEU A 416 -3.64 -24.39 -5.17
N CYS A 417 -4.46 -24.83 -6.13
CA CYS A 417 -5.62 -25.71 -5.88
C CYS A 417 -5.42 -27.15 -6.36
N ILE A 418 -4.34 -27.48 -7.10
CA ILE A 418 -4.09 -28.86 -7.60
C ILE A 418 -3.22 -29.68 -6.62
N GLU A 419 -2.62 -29.09 -5.59
CA GLU A 419 -1.77 -29.79 -4.61
C GLU A 419 -2.52 -30.35 -3.39
N ASP A 420 -3.83 -30.37 -3.40
CA ASP A 420 -4.69 -31.05 -2.41
C ASP A 420 -5.50 -32.19 -3.11
#